data_03b756515ea4ccdb36d0769ca5721c38
#
_entry.id   03b756515ea4ccdb36d0769ca5721c38
#
_cell.length_a   1.000
_cell.length_b   1.000
_cell.length_c   1.000
_cell.angle_alpha   90.00
_cell.angle_beta   90.00
_cell.angle_gamma   90.00
#
_symmetry.space_group_name_H-M   'P 1'
#
loop_
_entity.id
_entity.type
_entity.pdbx_description
1 polymer ?
#
loop_
_entity_poly.entity_id
_entity_poly.type
_entity_poly.pdbx_seq_one_letter_code
_entity_poly.pdbx_strand_id
1 'polypeptide(L)' 'MQEREAKLLNKSNDLESLVIEQTSDKTGWLIRLTEKNHTSHYLVSKRGDAPRVFKTSDAALRCCERIGFHQIEVTM' A
#
# COMPACT_ATOMS: atom_id res chain seq x y z
N MET A 1 6.07 -2.79 5.69
CA MET A 1 4.95 -2.43 6.60
C MET A 1 3.77 -3.35 6.34
N GLN A 2 3.17 -3.86 7.37
CA GLN A 2 1.99 -4.72 7.26
C GLN A 2 0.71 -3.89 7.22
N GLU A 3 -0.37 -4.48 6.73
CA GLU A 3 -1.68 -3.80 6.62
C GLU A 3 -2.14 -3.23 7.97
N ARG A 4 -1.93 -3.97 9.06
CA ARG A 4 -2.31 -3.52 10.40
C ARG A 4 -1.59 -2.22 10.80
N GLU A 5 -0.31 -2.13 10.48
CA GLU A 5 0.47 -0.92 10.76
C GLU A 5 -0.03 0.26 9.92
N ALA A 6 -0.35 -0.01 8.65
CA ALA A 6 -0.90 1.03 7.77
C ALA A 6 -2.23 1.57 8.28
N LYS A 7 -3.09 0.70 8.82
CA LYS A 7 -4.35 1.12 9.43
C LYS A 7 -4.13 2.03 10.63
N LEU A 8 -3.13 1.70 11.46
CA LEU A 8 -2.80 2.52 12.62
C LEU A 8 -2.26 3.89 12.21
N LEU A 9 -1.39 3.93 11.20
CA LEU A 9 -0.86 5.19 10.67
C LEU A 9 -1.96 6.07 10.11
N ASN A 10 -2.91 5.49 9.39
CA ASN A 10 -4.03 6.25 8.87
C ASN A 10 -4.91 6.80 10.00
N LYS A 11 -5.16 5.97 11.01
CA LYS A 11 -5.99 6.36 12.16
C LYS A 11 -5.35 7.50 12.96
N SER A 12 -4.03 7.51 13.08
CA SER A 12 -3.29 8.58 13.78
C SER A 12 -2.98 9.77 12.87
N ASN A 13 -3.44 9.74 11.62
CA ASN A 13 -3.23 10.81 10.63
C ASN A 13 -1.76 11.01 10.26
N ASP A 14 -0.97 9.94 10.30
CA ASP A 14 0.45 9.97 9.94
C ASP A 14 0.74 9.48 8.53
N LEU A 15 -0.27 9.00 7.83
CA LEU A 15 -0.14 8.50 6.47
C LEU A 15 -0.43 9.61 5.47
N GLU A 16 0.52 9.89 4.58
CA GLU A 16 0.39 10.97 3.60
C GLU A 16 -0.23 10.50 2.29
N SER A 17 0.25 9.37 1.76
CA SER A 17 -0.25 8.89 0.47
C SER A 17 -0.15 7.38 0.34
N LEU A 18 -1.01 6.84 -0.52
CA LEU A 18 -0.95 5.46 -0.98
C LEU A 18 -0.87 5.47 -2.50
N VAL A 19 0.09 4.73 -3.03
CA VAL A 19 0.26 4.59 -4.48
C VAL A 19 0.22 3.10 -4.82
N ILE A 20 -0.64 2.74 -5.78
CA ILE A 20 -0.68 1.40 -6.33
C ILE A 20 0.20 1.40 -7.58
N GLU A 21 1.26 0.62 -7.56
CA GLU A 21 2.24 0.55 -8.64
C GLU A 21 2.23 -0.84 -9.28
N GLN A 22 2.33 -0.88 -10.60
CA GLN A 22 2.52 -2.15 -11.29
C GLN A 22 3.95 -2.63 -11.09
N THR A 23 4.13 -3.95 -10.94
CA THR A 23 5.47 -4.53 -10.83
C THR A 23 6.26 -4.32 -12.12
N SER A 24 7.59 -4.37 -12.06
CA SER A 24 8.44 -4.13 -13.22
C SER A 24 8.22 -5.15 -14.34
N ASP A 25 7.84 -6.38 -14.00
CA ASP A 25 7.52 -7.43 -14.99
C ASP A 25 6.05 -7.40 -15.42
N LYS A 26 5.27 -6.45 -14.91
CA LYS A 26 3.86 -6.24 -15.23
C LYS A 26 2.96 -7.43 -14.89
N THR A 27 3.36 -8.27 -13.94
CA THR A 27 2.57 -9.43 -13.54
C THR A 27 1.72 -9.19 -12.30
N GLY A 28 1.90 -8.07 -11.62
CA GLY A 28 1.15 -7.78 -10.40
C GLY A 28 1.22 -6.33 -10.00
N TRP A 29 0.74 -6.06 -8.79
CA TRP A 29 0.62 -4.71 -8.26
C TRP A 29 1.17 -4.66 -6.84
N LEU A 30 1.82 -3.54 -6.51
CA LEU A 30 2.36 -3.27 -5.18
C LEU A 30 1.68 -2.04 -4.61
N ILE A 31 1.63 -1.95 -3.28
CA ILE A 31 1.14 -0.75 -2.60
C ILE A 31 2.33 -0.09 -1.92
N ARG A 32 2.60 1.16 -2.29
CA ARG A 32 3.61 1.97 -1.63
C ARG A 32 2.93 2.99 -0.73
N LEU A 33 3.34 3.01 0.52
CA LEU A 33 2.82 3.93 1.52
C LEU A 33 3.88 4.97 1.85
N THR A 34 3.47 6.22 1.93
CA THR A 34 4.37 7.30 2.35
C THR A 34 3.81 7.95 3.61
N GLU A 35 4.64 8.00 4.65
CA GLU A 35 4.30 8.67 5.89
C GLU A 35 4.51 10.18 5.76
N LYS A 36 3.90 10.95 6.63
CA LYS A 36 4.06 12.40 6.63
C LYS A 36 5.48 12.87 6.89
N ASN A 37 6.31 12.01 7.47
CA ASN A 37 7.74 12.28 7.65
C ASN A 37 8.56 11.99 6.38
N HIS A 38 7.90 11.71 5.25
CA HIS A 38 8.49 11.38 3.95
C HIS A 38 9.15 10.01 3.85
N THR A 39 8.97 9.14 4.84
CA THR A 39 9.46 7.75 4.77
C THR A 39 8.46 6.93 3.96
N SER A 40 8.97 6.19 2.97
CA SER A 40 8.15 5.32 2.13
C SER A 40 8.39 3.85 2.44
N HIS A 41 7.31 3.07 2.35
CA HIS A 41 7.35 1.63 2.59
C HIS A 41 6.47 0.91 1.57
N TYR A 42 6.84 -0.32 1.24
CA TYR A 42 5.92 -1.21 0.53
C TYR A 42 5.12 -2.02 1.52
N LEU A 43 3.85 -2.27 1.20
CA LEU A 43 3.03 -3.16 1.99
C LEU A 43 3.58 -4.58 1.85
N VAL A 44 3.79 -5.26 2.97
CA VAL A 44 4.34 -6.62 3.00
C VAL A 44 3.29 -7.61 3.46
N SER A 45 3.52 -8.89 3.17
CA SER A 45 2.64 -9.94 3.61
C SER A 45 2.78 -10.18 5.12
N LYS A 46 1.79 -10.84 5.72
CA LYS A 46 1.79 -11.10 7.15
C LYS A 46 2.96 -11.96 7.61
N ARG A 47 3.58 -12.72 6.72
CA ARG A 47 4.59 -13.73 7.07
C ARG A 47 5.98 -13.42 6.56
N GLY A 48 6.21 -12.25 5.97
CA GLY A 48 7.51 -11.99 5.40
C GLY A 48 7.83 -10.53 5.24
N ASP A 49 9.05 -10.28 4.80
CA ASP A 49 9.54 -8.94 4.54
C ASP A 49 9.43 -8.55 3.07
N ALA A 50 9.01 -9.50 2.22
CA ALA A 50 8.86 -9.24 0.80
C ALA A 50 7.59 -8.42 0.54
N PRO A 51 7.62 -7.48 -0.43
CA PRO A 51 6.42 -6.73 -0.79
C PRO A 51 5.29 -7.67 -1.20
N ARG A 52 4.07 -7.36 -0.74
CA ARG A 52 2.89 -8.13 -1.11
C ARG A 52 2.48 -7.79 -2.54
N VAL A 53 2.41 -8.81 -3.39
CA VAL A 53 2.02 -8.65 -4.78
C VAL A 53 0.54 -8.99 -4.92
N PHE A 54 -0.23 -8.06 -5.48
CA PHE A 54 -1.64 -8.26 -5.79
C PHE A 54 -1.79 -8.63 -7.26
N LYS A 55 -2.66 -9.58 -7.57
CA LYS A 55 -2.86 -10.04 -8.94
C LYS A 55 -3.57 -9.01 -9.81
N THR A 56 -4.39 -8.16 -9.21
CA THR A 56 -5.15 -7.13 -9.93
C THR A 56 -5.06 -5.81 -9.18
N SER A 57 -5.23 -4.72 -9.91
CA SER A 57 -5.31 -3.39 -9.31
C SER A 57 -6.53 -3.27 -8.40
N ASP A 58 -7.64 -3.95 -8.75
CA ASP A 58 -8.85 -3.95 -7.91
C ASP A 58 -8.59 -4.57 -6.55
N ALA A 59 -7.83 -5.67 -6.48
CA ALA A 59 -7.48 -6.29 -5.22
C ALA A 59 -6.63 -5.36 -4.36
N ALA A 60 -5.67 -4.66 -4.97
CA ALA A 60 -4.85 -3.67 -4.28
C ALA A 60 -5.71 -2.50 -3.79
N LEU A 61 -6.64 -2.03 -4.61
CA LEU A 61 -7.53 -0.93 -4.25
C LEU A 61 -8.41 -1.31 -3.06
N ARG A 62 -8.95 -2.52 -3.04
CA ARG A 62 -9.75 -3.01 -1.91
C ARG A 62 -8.93 -3.05 -0.62
N CYS A 63 -7.66 -3.40 -0.71
CA CYS A 63 -6.77 -3.38 0.45
C CYS A 63 -6.59 -1.94 0.96
N CYS A 64 -6.40 -0.98 0.06
CA CYS A 64 -6.31 0.42 0.43
C CYS A 64 -7.58 0.92 1.11
N GLU A 65 -8.74 0.49 0.62
CA GLU A 65 -10.03 0.82 1.23
C GLU A 65 -10.15 0.26 2.65
N ARG A 66 -9.66 -0.97 2.88
CA ARG A 66 -9.65 -1.56 4.22
C ARG A 66 -8.73 -0.79 5.17
N ILE A 67 -7.64 -0.23 4.66
CA ILE A 67 -6.77 0.65 5.44
C ILE A 67 -7.50 1.93 5.83
N GLY A 68 -8.46 2.33 4.99
CA GLY A 68 -9.29 3.51 5.25
C GLY A 68 -8.80 4.78 4.57
N PHE A 69 -7.86 4.66 3.65
CA PHE A 69 -7.31 5.81 2.94
C PHE A 69 -8.06 6.00 1.62
N HIS A 70 -8.49 7.24 1.36
CA HIS A 70 -9.36 7.53 0.22
C HIS A 70 -8.65 8.20 -0.96
N GLN A 71 -7.50 8.77 -0.74
CA GLN A 71 -6.72 9.41 -1.81
C GLN A 71 -5.67 8.44 -2.32
N ILE A 72 -6.05 7.65 -3.30
CA ILE A 72 -5.22 6.57 -3.81
C ILE A 72 -4.83 6.88 -5.25
N GLU A 73 -3.53 6.84 -5.54
CA GLU A 73 -3.00 7.02 -6.88
C GLU A 73 -2.63 5.66 -7.47
N VAL A 74 -2.98 5.44 -8.73
CA VAL A 74 -2.63 4.21 -9.46
C VAL A 74 -1.65 4.59 -10.55
N THR A 75 -0.47 3.97 -10.51
CA THR A 75 0.59 4.21 -11.49
C THR A 75 0.86 2.93 -12.28
N MET A 76 0.76 3.02 -13.58
CA MET A 76 1.05 1.91 -14.49
C MET A 76 2.39 2.08 -15.19
#